data_777a332c11e97787f3c33d54936d370f
#
_entry.id   777a332c11e97787f3c33d54936d370f
#
_cell.length_a   1.000
_cell.length_b   1.000
_cell.length_c   1.000
_cell.angle_alpha   90.00
_cell.angle_beta   90.00
_cell.angle_gamma   90.00
#
_symmetry.space_group_name_H-M   'P 1'
#
loop_
_entity.id
_entity.type
_entity.pdbx_description
1 polymer ?
#
loop_
_entity_poly.entity_id
_entity_poly.type
_entity_poly.pdbx_seq_one_letter_code
_entity_poly.pdbx_strand_id
1 'polypeptide(L)'
;MLPLAGTEAGSVRFEVGAGGDRTMEVDRAAEAVVLSELAAVAERGELFSVLSEESGLRSFGADYPLVLVDPVDGSLNAKQGVPVFGLMLAVLDGPTVDDTFAGSVLNLNTGEEWTAIRKQGARRGGALISVIPRDDRKRFQILGLESSPRALKLAQPLVEHSNKIRILGSMALSIAHTASGGFDVFCAPMPVRVFDMAASLLLLSEAGGVATDLQGNRVGPLPASLDTRTTLLCAPNEGLHAEALAIVGKQG
;
A
#
# COMPACT_ATOMS: atom_id res chain seq x y z
N MET A 1 13.56 8.56 12.43
CA MET A 1 12.49 7.59 12.74
C MET A 1 13.03 6.20 13.10
N LEU A 2 13.86 5.53 12.29
CA LEU A 2 14.37 4.15 12.59
C LEU A 2 14.89 3.93 14.01
N PRO A 3 15.61 4.87 14.65
CA PRO A 3 16.05 4.70 16.04
C PRO A 3 14.91 4.58 17.07
N LEU A 4 13.68 4.96 16.70
CA LEU A 4 12.50 4.87 17.56
C LEU A 4 11.76 3.53 17.42
N ALA A 5 11.97 2.79 16.34
CA ALA A 5 11.30 1.52 16.12
C ALA A 5 11.66 0.48 17.19
N GLY A 6 10.65 -0.18 17.75
CA GLY A 6 10.81 -1.17 18.83
C GLY A 6 11.22 -0.58 20.18
N THR A 7 11.16 0.74 20.37
CA THR A 7 11.51 1.39 21.63
C THR A 7 10.27 1.91 22.37
N GLU A 8 10.41 2.08 23.69
CA GLU A 8 9.36 2.72 24.50
C GLU A 8 9.09 4.15 24.05
N ALA A 9 10.13 4.92 23.69
CA ALA A 9 10.01 6.27 23.18
C ALA A 9 9.19 6.33 21.88
N GLY A 10 9.42 5.44 20.94
CA GLY A 10 8.67 5.35 19.68
C GLY A 10 7.21 4.92 19.86
N SER A 11 6.89 4.27 20.98
CA SER A 11 5.54 3.79 21.30
C SER A 11 4.68 4.80 22.07
N VAL A 12 5.20 6.00 22.37
CA VAL A 12 4.43 7.09 23.00
C VAL A 12 3.25 7.43 22.10
N ARG A 13 2.05 7.52 22.66
CA ARG A 13 0.80 7.79 21.93
C ARG A 13 0.36 9.23 22.13
N PHE A 14 -0.13 9.81 21.05
CA PHE A 14 -0.69 11.16 21.00
C PHE A 14 -2.21 11.12 20.73
N GLU A 15 -2.73 12.19 20.19
CA GLU A 15 -4.11 12.31 19.78
C GLU A 15 -4.43 11.38 18.59
N VAL A 16 -5.70 11.32 18.22
CA VAL A 16 -6.13 10.56 17.04
C VAL A 16 -5.76 11.37 15.80
N GLY A 17 -5.00 10.77 14.90
CA GLY A 17 -4.64 11.34 13.62
C GLY A 17 -5.83 11.47 12.67
N ALA A 18 -5.64 12.16 11.55
CA ALA A 18 -6.68 12.37 10.54
C ALA A 18 -7.20 11.06 9.94
N GLY A 19 -6.38 10.02 9.89
CA GLY A 19 -6.74 8.66 9.45
C GLY A 19 -7.62 7.87 10.42
N GLY A 20 -7.83 8.39 11.65
CA GLY A 20 -8.70 7.79 12.66
C GLY A 20 -7.99 6.85 13.66
N ASP A 21 -6.72 6.58 13.47
CA ASP A 21 -5.88 5.81 14.38
C ASP A 21 -5.12 6.73 15.35
N ARG A 22 -4.60 6.18 16.45
CA ARG A 22 -3.80 6.96 17.40
C ARG A 22 -2.37 7.11 16.88
N THR A 23 -1.96 8.35 16.61
CA THR A 23 -0.59 8.70 16.23
C THR A 23 0.41 8.24 17.30
N MET A 24 1.46 7.57 16.87
CA MET A 24 2.60 7.23 17.73
C MET A 24 3.79 8.16 17.44
N GLU A 25 4.76 8.23 18.35
CA GLU A 25 5.97 9.05 18.14
C GLU A 25 6.74 8.63 16.88
N VAL A 26 6.75 7.34 16.55
CA VAL A 26 7.39 6.83 15.34
C VAL A 26 6.73 7.38 14.07
N ASP A 27 5.40 7.48 14.04
CA ASP A 27 4.63 8.02 12.91
C ASP A 27 4.85 9.53 12.80
N ARG A 28 4.73 10.26 13.93
CA ARG A 28 4.96 11.69 14.00
C ARG A 28 6.37 12.09 13.56
N ALA A 29 7.38 11.35 13.99
CA ALA A 29 8.78 11.62 13.61
C ALA A 29 9.03 11.33 12.11
N ALA A 30 8.39 10.32 11.55
CA ALA A 30 8.47 10.01 10.12
C ALA A 30 7.75 11.09 9.30
N GLU A 31 6.53 11.46 9.68
CA GLU A 31 5.76 12.51 9.00
C GLU A 31 6.49 13.84 8.99
N ALA A 32 7.09 14.24 10.12
CA ALA A 32 7.82 15.51 10.23
C ALA A 32 8.97 15.60 9.20
N VAL A 33 9.68 14.51 8.94
CA VAL A 33 10.73 14.46 7.91
C VAL A 33 10.12 14.64 6.52
N VAL A 34 9.07 13.87 6.18
CA VAL A 34 8.42 13.97 4.87
C VAL A 34 7.86 15.35 4.61
N LEU A 35 7.16 15.95 5.59
CA LEU A 35 6.60 17.29 5.45
C LEU A 35 7.68 18.37 5.34
N SER A 36 8.84 18.19 5.98
CA SER A 36 9.98 19.11 5.83
C SER A 36 10.54 19.09 4.41
N GLU A 37 10.70 17.90 3.82
CA GLU A 37 11.16 17.75 2.44
C GLU A 37 10.14 18.32 1.43
N LEU A 38 8.85 18.07 1.64
CA LEU A 38 7.79 18.62 0.80
C LEU A 38 7.69 20.16 0.94
N ALA A 39 7.88 20.72 2.13
CA ALA A 39 7.96 22.17 2.31
C ALA A 39 9.14 22.78 1.51
N ALA A 40 10.30 22.12 1.51
CA ALA A 40 11.43 22.57 0.70
C ALA A 40 11.16 22.48 -0.83
N VAL A 41 10.28 21.56 -1.27
CA VAL A 41 9.78 21.53 -2.66
C VAL A 41 8.91 22.77 -2.95
N ALA A 42 7.99 23.11 -2.03
CA ALA A 42 7.14 24.30 -2.17
C ALA A 42 7.95 25.62 -2.17
N GLU A 43 9.01 25.72 -1.36
CA GLU A 43 9.91 26.88 -1.35
C GLU A 43 10.64 27.09 -2.68
N ARG A 44 10.76 26.05 -3.52
CA ARG A 44 11.29 26.17 -4.89
C ARG A 44 10.25 26.64 -5.91
N GLY A 45 9.02 26.94 -5.46
CA GLY A 45 7.95 27.49 -6.28
C GLY A 45 6.95 26.45 -6.81
N GLU A 46 7.08 25.19 -6.43
CA GLU A 46 6.12 24.15 -6.80
C GLU A 46 4.83 24.31 -5.96
N LEU A 47 3.68 24.21 -6.63
CA LEU A 47 2.37 24.36 -5.99
C LEU A 47 1.66 23.00 -5.98
N PHE A 48 1.21 22.58 -4.80
CA PHE A 48 0.54 21.28 -4.59
C PHE A 48 -0.21 21.28 -3.26
N SER A 49 -0.89 20.16 -2.96
CA SER A 49 -1.43 19.85 -1.63
C SER A 49 -0.90 18.51 -1.14
N VAL A 50 -0.91 18.32 0.17
CA VAL A 50 -0.54 17.07 0.85
C VAL A 50 -1.72 16.60 1.67
N LEU A 51 -2.10 15.33 1.53
CA LEU A 51 -3.00 14.63 2.45
C LEU A 51 -2.18 13.58 3.19
N SER A 52 -1.99 13.77 4.48
CA SER A 52 -1.28 12.83 5.33
C SER A 52 -2.23 12.09 6.26
N GLU A 53 -1.88 10.85 6.60
CA GLU A 53 -2.65 10.03 7.54
C GLU A 53 -2.74 10.67 8.93
N GLU A 54 -1.67 11.31 9.39
CA GLU A 54 -1.57 11.86 10.74
C GLU A 54 -2.13 13.28 10.82
N SER A 55 -1.64 14.19 9.98
CA SER A 55 -1.98 15.63 10.05
C SER A 55 -3.12 16.08 9.13
N GLY A 56 -3.61 15.19 8.22
CA GLY A 56 -4.67 15.51 7.28
C GLY A 56 -4.22 16.39 6.12
N LEU A 57 -5.14 17.23 5.60
CA LEU A 57 -4.90 18.04 4.41
C LEU A 57 -4.12 19.30 4.73
N ARG A 58 -3.05 19.55 3.96
CA ARG A 58 -2.24 20.76 3.98
C ARG A 58 -2.03 21.29 2.56
N SER A 59 -2.39 22.56 2.31
CA SER A 59 -2.18 23.18 0.99
C SER A 59 -0.87 23.93 0.92
N PHE A 60 -0.19 23.80 -0.21
CA PHE A 60 0.98 24.56 -0.65
C PHE A 60 0.65 25.36 -1.92
N GLY A 61 -0.56 25.91 -2.01
CA GLY A 61 -0.96 26.86 -3.04
C GLY A 61 -1.76 26.33 -4.21
N ALA A 62 -1.94 25.01 -4.33
CA ALA A 62 -2.83 24.39 -5.33
C ALA A 62 -3.48 23.12 -4.75
N ASP A 63 -4.69 22.76 -5.23
CA ASP A 63 -5.36 21.53 -4.83
C ASP A 63 -4.67 20.29 -5.41
N TYR A 64 -4.13 20.43 -6.62
CA TYR A 64 -3.38 19.39 -7.35
C TYR A 64 -2.07 19.96 -7.89
N PRO A 65 -1.02 19.12 -8.04
CA PRO A 65 -0.97 17.72 -7.63
C PRO A 65 -1.28 17.51 -6.15
N LEU A 66 -1.97 16.41 -5.80
CA LEU A 66 -2.20 15.99 -4.43
C LEU A 66 -1.20 14.89 -4.07
N VAL A 67 -0.42 15.11 -3.02
CA VAL A 67 0.52 14.11 -2.48
C VAL A 67 -0.13 13.39 -1.31
N LEU A 68 -0.39 12.09 -1.44
CA LEU A 68 -0.80 11.24 -0.33
C LEU A 68 0.43 10.73 0.41
N VAL A 69 0.41 10.79 1.73
CA VAL A 69 1.53 10.38 2.59
C VAL A 69 1.03 9.47 3.71
N ASP A 70 1.38 8.19 3.63
CA ASP A 70 1.39 7.32 4.80
C ASP A 70 2.84 7.21 5.28
N PRO A 71 3.19 7.88 6.40
CA PRO A 71 4.59 7.96 6.84
C PRO A 71 5.13 6.64 7.37
N VAL A 72 4.27 5.77 7.91
CA VAL A 72 4.66 4.44 8.45
C VAL A 72 3.55 3.42 8.23
N ASP A 73 3.39 2.93 7.01
CA ASP A 73 2.52 1.76 6.75
C ASP A 73 3.06 0.53 7.49
N GLY A 74 2.29 0.05 8.46
CA GLY A 74 2.70 -0.98 9.40
C GLY A 74 3.21 -0.43 10.74
N SER A 75 2.61 0.64 11.27
CA SER A 75 2.97 1.28 12.55
C SER A 75 3.01 0.30 13.72
N LEU A 76 2.14 -0.72 13.75
CA LEU A 76 2.21 -1.76 14.79
C LEU A 76 3.51 -2.57 14.71
N ASN A 77 3.98 -2.90 13.51
CA ASN A 77 5.26 -3.57 13.31
C ASN A 77 6.41 -2.68 13.79
N ALA A 78 6.41 -1.40 13.38
CA ALA A 78 7.40 -0.43 13.82
C ALA A 78 7.43 -0.32 15.35
N LYS A 79 6.27 -0.22 15.99
CA LYS A 79 6.12 -0.19 17.44
C LYS A 79 6.73 -1.42 18.12
N GLN A 80 6.51 -2.60 17.57
CA GLN A 80 6.95 -3.88 18.15
C GLN A 80 8.40 -4.25 17.72
N GLY A 81 9.06 -3.44 16.90
CA GLY A 81 10.39 -3.75 16.39
C GLY A 81 10.40 -4.89 15.36
N VAL A 82 9.25 -5.21 14.78
CA VAL A 82 9.16 -6.16 13.65
C VAL A 82 9.61 -5.42 12.38
N PRO A 83 10.70 -5.84 11.70
CA PRO A 83 11.35 -5.04 10.65
C PRO A 83 10.61 -5.10 9.29
N VAL A 84 9.30 -4.89 9.29
CA VAL A 84 8.43 -4.88 8.10
C VAL A 84 7.45 -3.72 8.22
N PHE A 85 7.88 -2.54 7.85
CA PHE A 85 7.07 -1.32 7.75
C PHE A 85 7.68 -0.39 6.71
N GLY A 86 6.85 0.43 6.09
CA GLY A 86 7.23 1.23 4.92
C GLY A 86 6.69 2.65 4.96
N LEU A 87 7.23 3.49 4.08
CA LEU A 87 6.68 4.78 3.70
C LEU A 87 5.96 4.61 2.37
N MET A 88 4.75 5.15 2.25
CA MET A 88 4.01 5.23 1.01
C MET A 88 3.79 6.69 0.60
N LEU A 89 4.18 7.03 -0.64
CA LEU A 89 3.93 8.32 -1.29
C LEU A 89 3.22 8.08 -2.62
N ALA A 90 2.08 8.76 -2.83
CA ALA A 90 1.38 8.78 -4.11
C ALA A 90 1.14 10.22 -4.56
N VAL A 91 1.31 10.50 -5.85
CA VAL A 91 1.06 11.82 -6.44
C VAL A 91 -0.06 11.70 -7.45
N LEU A 92 -1.13 12.49 -7.26
CA LEU A 92 -2.37 12.44 -8.02
C LEU A 92 -2.62 13.76 -8.75
N ASP A 93 -3.19 13.66 -9.97
CA ASP A 93 -3.69 14.80 -10.74
C ASP A 93 -5.23 14.95 -10.68
N GLY A 94 -5.91 14.18 -9.81
CA GLY A 94 -7.35 14.20 -9.57
C GLY A 94 -7.73 13.45 -8.30
N PRO A 95 -9.04 13.27 -8.01
CA PRO A 95 -9.52 12.81 -6.70
C PRO A 95 -9.55 11.29 -6.52
N THR A 96 -9.30 10.49 -7.56
CA THR A 96 -9.45 9.03 -7.51
C THR A 96 -8.11 8.31 -7.58
N VAL A 97 -8.10 7.03 -7.28
CA VAL A 97 -6.89 6.19 -7.39
C VAL A 97 -6.39 6.12 -8.84
N ASP A 98 -7.29 6.12 -9.83
CA ASP A 98 -6.92 6.15 -11.26
C ASP A 98 -6.14 7.44 -11.63
N ASP A 99 -6.28 8.50 -10.84
CA ASP A 99 -5.56 9.77 -11.05
C ASP A 99 -4.13 9.75 -10.48
N THR A 100 -3.70 8.65 -9.83
CA THR A 100 -2.32 8.51 -9.38
C THR A 100 -1.38 8.42 -10.58
N PHE A 101 -0.42 9.34 -10.71
CA PHE A 101 0.52 9.35 -11.82
C PHE A 101 1.98 9.05 -11.42
N ALA A 102 2.31 9.18 -10.12
CA ALA A 102 3.61 8.75 -9.60
C ALA A 102 3.42 8.13 -8.21
N GLY A 103 4.20 7.14 -7.88
CA GLY A 103 4.14 6.46 -6.59
C GLY A 103 5.48 5.89 -6.17
N SER A 104 5.72 5.91 -4.86
CA SER A 104 6.87 5.26 -4.22
C SER A 104 6.42 4.51 -2.97
N VAL A 105 6.99 3.33 -2.78
CA VAL A 105 6.91 2.55 -1.54
C VAL A 105 8.34 2.23 -1.12
N LEU A 106 8.70 2.60 0.09
CA LEU A 106 10.03 2.38 0.65
C LEU A 106 9.92 1.48 1.89
N ASN A 107 10.59 0.33 1.88
CA ASN A 107 10.79 -0.44 3.10
C ASN A 107 11.82 0.29 3.98
N LEU A 108 11.37 0.85 5.08
CA LEU A 108 12.19 1.69 5.96
C LEU A 108 13.31 0.92 6.67
N ASN A 109 13.20 -0.41 6.78
CA ASN A 109 14.24 -1.22 7.43
C ASN A 109 15.35 -1.65 6.48
N THR A 110 15.02 -1.95 5.23
CA THR A 110 15.97 -2.50 4.27
C THR A 110 16.50 -1.43 3.32
N GLY A 111 15.81 -0.30 3.18
CA GLY A 111 16.06 0.71 2.15
C GLY A 111 15.62 0.26 0.76
N GLU A 112 14.90 -0.87 0.65
CA GLU A 112 14.40 -1.32 -0.64
C GLU A 112 13.22 -0.46 -1.07
N GLU A 113 13.27 0.05 -2.30
CA GLU A 113 12.32 0.98 -2.86
C GLU A 113 11.64 0.40 -4.10
N TRP A 114 10.35 0.65 -4.20
CA TRP A 114 9.52 0.47 -5.40
C TRP A 114 9.00 1.81 -5.87
N THR A 115 9.12 2.09 -7.16
CA THR A 115 8.63 3.32 -7.77
C THR A 115 7.85 3.03 -9.05
N ALA A 116 6.84 3.84 -9.34
CA ALA A 116 6.14 3.82 -10.63
C ALA A 116 5.80 5.23 -11.09
N ILE A 117 5.82 5.41 -12.40
CA ILE A 117 5.28 6.58 -13.08
C ILE A 117 4.31 6.06 -14.13
N ARG A 118 3.11 6.65 -14.20
CA ARG A 118 2.05 6.27 -15.14
C ARG A 118 2.58 6.17 -16.58
N LYS A 119 2.39 5.01 -17.23
CA LYS A 119 2.88 4.66 -18.57
C LYS A 119 4.40 4.55 -18.73
N GLN A 120 5.15 4.44 -17.63
CA GLN A 120 6.61 4.27 -17.68
C GLN A 120 7.08 2.98 -17.01
N GLY A 121 6.15 2.16 -16.52
CA GLY A 121 6.41 0.93 -15.82
C GLY A 121 6.77 1.13 -14.35
N ALA A 122 6.81 0.03 -13.62
CA ALA A 122 7.21 -0.02 -12.23
C ALA A 122 8.65 -0.51 -12.09
N ARG A 123 9.33 -0.05 -11.05
CA ARG A 123 10.74 -0.38 -10.75
C ARG A 123 10.88 -0.84 -9.31
N ARG A 124 11.83 -1.76 -9.10
CA ARG A 124 12.29 -2.19 -7.78
C ARG A 124 13.79 -1.99 -7.70
N GLY A 125 14.29 -1.18 -6.77
CA GLY A 125 15.70 -0.83 -6.69
C GLY A 125 16.26 -0.24 -7.98
N GLY A 126 15.46 0.55 -8.71
CA GLY A 126 15.79 1.14 -10.00
C GLY A 126 15.63 0.22 -11.23
N ALA A 127 15.55 -1.10 -11.07
CA ALA A 127 15.34 -2.04 -12.18
C ALA A 127 13.85 -2.17 -12.52
N LEU A 128 13.50 -2.25 -13.82
CA LEU A 128 12.12 -2.51 -14.24
C LEU A 128 11.63 -3.85 -13.69
N ILE A 129 10.41 -3.83 -13.15
CA ILE A 129 9.73 -5.05 -12.73
C ILE A 129 9.26 -5.79 -13.95
N SER A 130 9.62 -7.08 -14.04
CA SER A 130 9.14 -8.01 -15.04
C SER A 130 8.74 -9.30 -14.36
N VAL A 131 7.44 -9.55 -14.26
CA VAL A 131 6.94 -10.78 -13.65
C VAL A 131 6.90 -11.87 -14.69
N ILE A 132 7.66 -12.95 -14.46
CA ILE A 132 7.64 -14.12 -15.33
C ILE A 132 6.41 -14.96 -14.97
N PRO A 133 5.47 -15.19 -15.92
CA PRO A 133 4.36 -16.13 -15.71
C PRO A 133 4.91 -17.50 -15.32
N ARG A 134 4.25 -18.14 -14.36
CA ARG A 134 4.58 -19.49 -13.93
C ARG A 134 3.38 -20.39 -14.23
N ASP A 135 3.38 -21.04 -15.39
CA ASP A 135 2.20 -21.72 -15.95
C ASP A 135 1.96 -23.17 -15.44
N ASP A 136 2.84 -23.73 -14.62
CA ASP A 136 2.82 -25.14 -14.21
C ASP A 136 2.16 -25.41 -12.83
N ARG A 137 1.39 -24.45 -12.31
CA ARG A 137 0.89 -24.49 -10.94
C ARG A 137 -0.51 -25.04 -10.79
N LYS A 138 -0.67 -25.95 -9.84
CA LYS A 138 -1.98 -26.39 -9.35
C LYS A 138 -2.49 -25.56 -8.16
N ARG A 139 -1.66 -24.74 -7.56
CA ARG A 139 -1.93 -23.95 -6.35
C ARG A 139 -1.07 -22.70 -6.33
N PHE A 140 -1.52 -21.64 -5.66
CA PHE A 140 -0.67 -20.49 -5.39
C PHE A 140 0.54 -20.89 -4.54
N GLN A 141 1.72 -20.41 -4.91
CA GLN A 141 2.93 -20.64 -4.12
C GLN A 141 2.87 -19.85 -2.81
N ILE A 142 2.56 -18.55 -2.92
CA ILE A 142 2.47 -17.64 -1.79
C ILE A 142 1.21 -16.80 -1.91
N LEU A 143 0.35 -16.90 -0.90
CA LEU A 143 -0.76 -15.99 -0.64
C LEU A 143 -0.32 -14.95 0.38
N GLY A 144 -0.36 -13.66 0.04
CA GLY A 144 -0.32 -12.55 0.96
C GLY A 144 -1.71 -12.28 1.55
N LEU A 145 -1.80 -12.01 2.83
CA LEU A 145 -3.07 -11.66 3.49
C LEU A 145 -2.93 -10.39 4.35
N GLU A 146 -4.04 -9.68 4.48
CA GLU A 146 -4.23 -8.66 5.50
C GLU A 146 -4.15 -9.31 6.90
N SER A 147 -3.73 -8.54 7.91
CA SER A 147 -3.23 -9.08 9.19
C SER A 147 -4.28 -9.42 10.24
N SER A 148 -5.57 -9.16 10.01
CA SER A 148 -6.56 -9.45 11.05
C SER A 148 -6.92 -10.95 11.13
N PRO A 149 -7.21 -11.48 12.35
CA PRO A 149 -7.68 -12.87 12.51
C PRO A 149 -8.99 -13.15 11.73
N ARG A 150 -9.84 -12.12 11.56
CA ARG A 150 -11.06 -12.21 10.78
C ARG A 150 -10.77 -12.35 9.28
N ALA A 151 -9.76 -11.64 8.77
CA ALA A 151 -9.32 -11.75 7.40
C ALA A 151 -8.88 -13.17 7.04
N LEU A 152 -8.09 -13.81 7.91
CA LEU A 152 -7.67 -15.19 7.72
C LEU A 152 -8.86 -16.15 7.57
N LYS A 153 -9.90 -15.98 8.40
CA LYS A 153 -11.12 -16.79 8.33
C LYS A 153 -11.91 -16.57 7.04
N LEU A 154 -12.05 -15.31 6.61
CA LEU A 154 -12.78 -14.96 5.38
C LEU A 154 -12.03 -15.39 4.11
N ALA A 155 -10.70 -15.42 4.15
CA ALA A 155 -9.87 -15.85 3.03
C ALA A 155 -9.61 -17.38 3.01
N GLN A 156 -10.28 -18.17 3.85
CA GLN A 156 -10.02 -19.62 3.98
C GLN A 156 -9.94 -20.37 2.64
N PRO A 157 -10.79 -20.15 1.62
CA PRO A 157 -10.67 -20.84 0.34
C PRO A 157 -9.36 -20.55 -0.40
N LEU A 158 -8.88 -19.29 -0.35
CA LEU A 158 -7.58 -18.93 -0.91
C LEU A 158 -6.44 -19.59 -0.10
N VAL A 159 -6.58 -19.63 1.23
CA VAL A 159 -5.64 -20.33 2.12
C VAL A 159 -5.52 -21.79 1.76
N GLU A 160 -6.64 -22.49 1.58
CA GLU A 160 -6.68 -23.90 1.21
C GLU A 160 -6.13 -24.14 -0.21
N HIS A 161 -6.20 -23.15 -1.10
CA HIS A 161 -5.64 -23.19 -2.45
C HIS A 161 -4.19 -22.72 -2.54
N SER A 162 -3.53 -22.47 -1.42
CA SER A 162 -2.18 -21.94 -1.36
C SER A 162 -1.20 -22.90 -0.68
N ASN A 163 0.08 -22.84 -1.07
CA ASN A 163 1.14 -23.62 -0.43
C ASN A 163 1.68 -22.94 0.83
N LYS A 164 1.82 -21.62 0.80
CA LYS A 164 2.34 -20.81 1.91
C LYS A 164 1.57 -19.51 2.03
N ILE A 165 1.46 -19.02 3.27
CA ILE A 165 0.83 -17.73 3.58
C ILE A 165 1.90 -16.77 4.10
N ARG A 166 1.74 -15.48 3.78
CA ARG A 166 2.51 -14.36 4.34
C ARG A 166 1.54 -13.29 4.83
N ILE A 167 1.76 -12.83 6.05
CA ILE A 167 1.04 -11.72 6.67
C ILE A 167 2.11 -10.72 7.08
N LEU A 168 2.30 -9.66 6.29
CA LEU A 168 3.37 -8.69 6.53
C LEU A 168 2.97 -7.63 7.54
N GLY A 169 1.68 -7.30 7.65
CA GLY A 169 1.20 -6.21 8.51
C GLY A 169 1.51 -4.81 7.96
N SER A 170 1.81 -4.72 6.67
CA SER A 170 2.02 -3.51 5.87
C SER A 170 1.28 -3.71 4.56
N MET A 171 0.34 -2.83 4.26
CA MET A 171 -0.49 -2.90 3.05
C MET A 171 0.35 -2.56 1.82
N ALA A 172 1.07 -1.45 1.87
CA ALA A 172 1.88 -0.96 0.76
C ALA A 172 2.97 -1.98 0.38
N LEU A 173 3.69 -2.53 1.36
CA LEU A 173 4.72 -3.54 1.09
C LEU A 173 4.13 -4.85 0.55
N SER A 174 2.96 -5.27 1.04
CA SER A 174 2.31 -6.50 0.55
C SER A 174 1.93 -6.39 -0.92
N ILE A 175 1.36 -5.25 -1.33
CA ILE A 175 0.99 -4.99 -2.74
C ILE A 175 2.26 -4.81 -3.59
N ALA A 176 3.30 -4.11 -3.11
CA ALA A 176 4.57 -3.94 -3.82
C ALA A 176 5.28 -5.29 -4.07
N HIS A 177 5.26 -6.20 -3.09
CA HIS A 177 5.74 -7.57 -3.28
C HIS A 177 4.89 -8.36 -4.27
N THR A 178 3.57 -8.16 -4.30
CA THR A 178 2.69 -8.76 -5.32
C THR A 178 3.03 -8.23 -6.71
N ALA A 179 3.19 -6.92 -6.87
CA ALA A 179 3.61 -6.29 -8.13
C ALA A 179 4.94 -6.84 -8.67
N SER A 180 5.85 -7.25 -7.75
CA SER A 180 7.15 -7.84 -8.10
C SER A 180 7.13 -9.36 -8.26
N GLY A 181 5.97 -10.03 -8.20
CA GLY A 181 5.84 -11.48 -8.29
C GLY A 181 6.33 -12.25 -7.06
N GLY A 182 6.54 -11.57 -5.94
CA GLY A 182 6.86 -12.18 -4.65
C GLY A 182 5.68 -12.92 -4.03
N PHE A 183 4.46 -12.40 -4.24
CA PHE A 183 3.20 -13.07 -3.93
C PHE A 183 2.45 -13.37 -5.22
N ASP A 184 1.82 -14.54 -5.30
CA ASP A 184 0.95 -14.90 -6.43
C ASP A 184 -0.40 -14.17 -6.33
N VAL A 185 -0.87 -13.97 -5.11
CA VAL A 185 -2.10 -13.25 -4.78
C VAL A 185 -1.91 -12.51 -3.45
N PHE A 186 -2.43 -11.31 -3.35
CA PHE A 186 -2.66 -10.63 -2.07
C PHE A 186 -4.15 -10.38 -1.89
N CYS A 187 -4.68 -10.67 -0.70
CA CYS A 187 -6.09 -10.50 -0.37
C CYS A 187 -6.27 -9.76 0.94
N ALA A 188 -7.06 -8.67 0.91
CA ALA A 188 -7.62 -8.01 2.08
C ALA A 188 -9.15 -8.17 2.05
N PRO A 189 -9.71 -9.22 2.69
CA PRO A 189 -11.13 -9.54 2.63
C PRO A 189 -11.98 -8.68 3.57
N MET A 190 -11.35 -7.86 4.39
CA MET A 190 -11.98 -6.82 5.21
C MET A 190 -11.81 -5.47 4.52
N PRO A 191 -12.76 -4.52 4.72
CA PRO A 191 -12.59 -3.17 4.20
C PRO A 191 -11.33 -2.49 4.76
N VAL A 192 -10.40 -2.12 3.87
CA VAL A 192 -9.16 -1.40 4.13
C VAL A 192 -9.21 -0.02 3.51
N ARG A 193 -8.43 0.92 4.01
CA ARG A 193 -8.40 2.30 3.47
C ARG A 193 -7.81 2.30 2.07
N VAL A 194 -8.48 3.00 1.16
CA VAL A 194 -7.99 3.20 -0.22
C VAL A 194 -6.73 4.07 -0.23
N PHE A 195 -6.64 5.00 0.69
CA PHE A 195 -5.49 5.87 0.90
C PHE A 195 -4.17 5.10 1.02
N ASP A 196 -4.12 4.04 1.84
CA ASP A 196 -2.90 3.28 2.17
C ASP A 196 -2.34 2.46 1.00
N MET A 197 -3.08 2.38 -0.11
CA MET A 197 -2.70 1.53 -1.24
C MET A 197 -2.49 2.28 -2.55
N ALA A 198 -2.72 3.60 -2.61
CA ALA A 198 -2.73 4.35 -3.87
C ALA A 198 -1.43 4.21 -4.69
N ALA A 199 -0.26 4.40 -4.07
CA ALA A 199 1.03 4.22 -4.75
C ALA A 199 1.24 2.77 -5.17
N SER A 200 0.91 1.82 -4.30
CA SER A 200 1.12 0.39 -4.54
C SER A 200 0.21 -0.15 -5.65
N LEU A 201 -1.00 0.41 -5.80
CA LEU A 201 -1.90 0.07 -6.90
C LEU A 201 -1.36 0.57 -8.24
N LEU A 202 -0.75 1.77 -8.29
CA LEU A 202 -0.02 2.23 -9.47
C LEU A 202 1.15 1.30 -9.78
N LEU A 203 1.96 0.92 -8.77
CA LEU A 203 3.06 -0.03 -8.94
C LEU A 203 2.57 -1.35 -9.56
N LEU A 204 1.49 -1.89 -9.03
CA LEU A 204 0.89 -3.13 -9.50
C LEU A 204 0.43 -3.01 -10.95
N SER A 205 -0.31 -1.96 -11.28
CA SER A 205 -0.81 -1.70 -12.64
C SER A 205 0.33 -1.52 -13.64
N GLU A 206 1.33 -0.72 -13.31
CA GLU A 206 2.50 -0.47 -14.17
C GLU A 206 3.43 -1.68 -14.31
N ALA A 207 3.33 -2.66 -13.40
CA ALA A 207 3.98 -3.97 -13.52
C ALA A 207 3.16 -4.99 -14.34
N GLY A 208 1.96 -4.63 -14.80
CA GLY A 208 1.05 -5.53 -15.53
C GLY A 208 0.13 -6.37 -14.64
N GLY A 209 0.05 -6.05 -13.36
CA GLY A 209 -0.84 -6.71 -12.40
C GLY A 209 -2.26 -6.17 -12.41
N VAL A 210 -3.14 -6.81 -11.66
CA VAL A 210 -4.58 -6.52 -11.57
C VAL A 210 -5.00 -6.37 -10.12
N ALA A 211 -5.86 -5.38 -9.86
CA ALA A 211 -6.50 -5.16 -8.55
C ALA A 211 -8.01 -4.91 -8.71
N THR A 212 -8.81 -5.62 -7.90
CA THR A 212 -10.26 -5.41 -7.79
C THR A 212 -10.69 -5.51 -6.32
N ASP A 213 -11.93 -5.16 -6.02
CA ASP A 213 -12.57 -5.65 -4.81
C ASP A 213 -12.86 -7.17 -4.93
N LEU A 214 -13.40 -7.77 -3.87
CA LEU A 214 -13.75 -9.20 -3.85
C LEU A 214 -14.98 -9.55 -4.71
N GLN A 215 -15.68 -8.55 -5.24
CA GLN A 215 -16.77 -8.69 -6.19
C GLN A 215 -16.31 -8.53 -7.64
N GLY A 216 -15.04 -8.24 -7.87
CA GLY A 216 -14.45 -8.04 -9.19
C GLY A 216 -14.61 -6.61 -9.74
N ASN A 217 -15.07 -5.65 -8.93
CA ASN A 217 -15.16 -4.25 -9.34
C ASN A 217 -13.77 -3.60 -9.29
N ARG A 218 -13.49 -2.71 -10.25
CA ARG A 218 -12.24 -1.94 -10.25
C ARG A 218 -12.16 -1.02 -9.03
N VAL A 219 -11.00 -0.95 -8.40
CA VAL A 219 -10.71 -0.06 -7.26
C VAL A 219 -10.24 1.33 -7.70
N GLY A 220 -9.75 1.47 -8.93
CA GLY A 220 -9.24 2.72 -9.47
C GLY A 220 -10.20 3.91 -9.43
N PRO A 221 -11.52 3.76 -9.74
CA PRO A 221 -12.48 4.85 -9.65
C PRO A 221 -12.83 5.32 -8.23
N LEU A 222 -12.36 4.65 -7.20
CA LEU A 222 -12.65 5.02 -5.82
C LEU A 222 -11.88 6.30 -5.41
N PRO A 223 -12.52 7.18 -4.59
CA PRO A 223 -11.83 8.35 -4.05
C PRO A 223 -10.58 7.97 -3.25
N ALA A 224 -9.47 8.63 -3.53
CA ALA A 224 -8.20 8.47 -2.81
C ALA A 224 -8.23 9.30 -1.52
N SER A 225 -9.07 8.92 -0.55
CA SER A 225 -9.32 9.64 0.69
C SER A 225 -9.09 8.77 1.92
N LEU A 226 -8.97 9.42 3.09
CA LEU A 226 -8.81 8.74 4.37
C LEU A 226 -10.05 7.94 4.80
N ASP A 227 -11.23 8.28 4.27
CA ASP A 227 -12.51 7.66 4.66
C ASP A 227 -12.94 6.52 3.74
N THR A 228 -12.48 6.53 2.48
CA THR A 228 -12.87 5.50 1.51
C THR A 228 -12.24 4.15 1.87
N ARG A 229 -13.09 3.13 1.91
CA ARG A 229 -12.67 1.76 2.22
C ARG A 229 -13.23 0.79 1.21
N THR A 230 -12.45 -0.26 0.91
CA THR A 230 -12.86 -1.36 0.04
C THR A 230 -12.17 -2.66 0.47
N THR A 231 -12.70 -3.80 0.06
CA THR A 231 -11.95 -5.06 0.05
C THR A 231 -10.95 -5.05 -1.10
N LEU A 232 -9.93 -5.89 -1.06
CA LEU A 232 -8.91 -5.90 -2.10
C LEU A 232 -8.46 -7.31 -2.45
N LEU A 233 -8.36 -7.57 -3.75
CA LEU A 233 -7.74 -8.73 -4.34
C LEU A 233 -6.74 -8.28 -5.40
N CYS A 234 -5.47 -8.62 -5.23
CA CYS A 234 -4.40 -8.26 -6.14
C CYS A 234 -3.66 -9.49 -6.64
N ALA A 235 -3.23 -9.46 -7.90
CA ALA A 235 -2.32 -10.45 -8.45
C ALA A 235 -1.38 -9.80 -9.50
N PRO A 236 -0.20 -10.38 -9.75
CA PRO A 236 0.78 -9.82 -10.69
C PRO A 236 0.40 -10.01 -12.17
N ASN A 237 -0.68 -10.70 -12.47
CA ASN A 237 -1.24 -10.86 -13.81
C ASN A 237 -2.73 -11.25 -13.79
N GLU A 238 -3.40 -11.13 -14.94
CA GLU A 238 -4.83 -11.43 -15.10
C GLU A 238 -5.18 -12.90 -14.79
N GLY A 239 -4.33 -13.84 -15.16
CA GLY A 239 -4.60 -15.29 -14.97
C GLY A 239 -4.72 -15.65 -13.49
N LEU A 240 -3.74 -15.25 -12.68
CA LEU A 240 -3.76 -15.47 -11.23
C LEU A 240 -4.91 -14.72 -10.54
N HIS A 241 -5.19 -13.49 -11.00
CA HIS A 241 -6.30 -12.70 -10.47
C HIS A 241 -7.65 -13.37 -10.74
N ALA A 242 -7.91 -13.81 -11.97
CA ALA A 242 -9.16 -14.47 -12.35
C ALA A 242 -9.35 -15.79 -11.59
N GLU A 243 -8.28 -16.58 -11.40
CA GLU A 243 -8.30 -17.78 -10.59
C GLU A 243 -8.67 -17.47 -9.13
N ALA A 244 -8.01 -16.49 -8.52
CA ALA A 244 -8.28 -16.09 -7.15
C ALA A 244 -9.71 -15.56 -6.96
N LEU A 245 -10.19 -14.74 -7.89
CA LEU A 245 -11.56 -14.18 -7.86
C LEU A 245 -12.61 -15.31 -7.97
N ALA A 246 -12.38 -16.31 -8.83
CA ALA A 246 -13.27 -17.46 -8.95
C ALA A 246 -13.31 -18.33 -7.69
N ILE A 247 -12.21 -18.41 -6.93
CA ILE A 247 -12.15 -19.13 -5.66
C ILE A 247 -12.97 -18.40 -4.59
N VAL A 248 -12.81 -17.07 -4.49
CA VAL A 248 -13.56 -16.24 -3.52
C VAL A 248 -15.05 -16.21 -3.84
N GLY A 249 -15.44 -16.10 -5.12
CA GLY A 249 -16.83 -16.01 -5.57
C GLY A 249 -17.68 -17.28 -5.36
N LYS A 250 -17.07 -18.41 -5.06
CA LYS A 250 -17.80 -19.68 -4.80
C LYS A 250 -18.46 -19.76 -3.41
N GLN A 251 -18.38 -18.70 -2.60
CA GLN A 251 -18.96 -18.64 -1.25
C GLN A 251 -20.33 -17.93 -1.20
N GLY A 252 -20.86 -17.47 -2.32
CA GLY A 252 -22.18 -16.81 -2.44
C GLY A 252 -23.32 -17.76 -2.66
#